data_3ba892e08a11ba94f7e60bdf69dd494b
#
_entry.id   3ba892e08a11ba94f7e60bdf69dd494b
#
_cell.length_a   1.000
_cell.length_b   1.000
_cell.length_c   1.000
_cell.angle_alpha   90.00
_cell.angle_beta   90.00
_cell.angle_gamma   90.00
#
_symmetry.space_group_name_H-M   'P 1'
#
loop_
_entity.id
_entity.type
_entity.pdbx_description
1 polymer ?
#
loop_
_entity_poly.entity_id
_entity_poly.type
_entity_poly.pdbx_seq_one_letter_code
_entity_poly.pdbx_strand_id
1 'polypeptide(L)'
;KAVEDGTLTFLSGGAEYEITMDASEKDVTEGVADLVFSNGKLQIVRKKEQEIGGKLLSYDENTIEIEGYGRISHTGKIPVYELLEGEDVTESSISKVVLGNMEVSYVIGEEEVCAILIRTPAVIENIRVLLLADDGGKFRSAVYLKADVDASIKFGETVSDYAAGTLLDVSTWFTERDDTFSIQPATENGKIFLCDEVGNTISNGYSGSVEVRRYEEGYTVVNSVPFETYLTAVVPSEMPSTYEKEALKAQAVCARSYAYIQLMRADLAAFGAHIN
;
A
#
# COMPACT_ATOMS: atom_id res chain seq x y z
N LYS A 1 -17.61 0.41 -19.95
CA LYS A 1 -16.87 1.13 -20.97
C LYS A 1 -17.71 2.23 -21.61
N ALA A 2 -18.58 1.92 -22.51
CA ALA A 2 -19.31 2.90 -23.28
C ALA A 2 -20.73 2.41 -23.61
N VAL A 3 -21.63 3.36 -23.92
CA VAL A 3 -22.95 3.10 -24.54
C VAL A 3 -22.96 3.84 -25.88
N GLU A 4 -22.85 3.10 -26.95
CA GLU A 4 -22.95 3.63 -28.31
C GLU A 4 -24.09 2.94 -29.04
N ASP A 5 -24.94 3.70 -29.76
CA ASP A 5 -26.04 3.21 -30.58
C ASP A 5 -26.97 2.17 -29.87
N GLY A 6 -27.19 2.32 -28.54
CA GLY A 6 -28.00 1.38 -27.77
C GLY A 6 -27.28 0.07 -27.40
N THR A 7 -25.97 0.02 -27.56
CA THR A 7 -25.13 -1.13 -27.14
C THR A 7 -24.29 -0.75 -25.93
N LEU A 8 -24.38 -1.55 -24.87
CA LEU A 8 -23.52 -1.44 -23.68
C LEU A 8 -22.33 -2.38 -23.85
N THR A 9 -21.11 -1.82 -23.84
CA THR A 9 -19.87 -2.58 -23.77
C THR A 9 -19.34 -2.57 -22.34
N PHE A 10 -19.02 -3.73 -21.77
CA PHE A 10 -18.48 -3.84 -20.41
C PHE A 10 -17.43 -4.95 -20.27
N LEU A 11 -16.56 -4.80 -19.28
CA LEU A 11 -15.57 -5.80 -18.88
C LEU A 11 -16.05 -6.53 -17.63
N SER A 12 -15.93 -7.86 -17.62
CA SER A 12 -16.20 -8.68 -16.44
C SER A 12 -15.45 -10.01 -16.54
N GLY A 13 -14.71 -10.37 -15.45
CA GLY A 13 -13.98 -11.64 -15.40
C GLY A 13 -12.90 -11.80 -16.47
N GLY A 14 -12.27 -10.72 -16.90
CA GLY A 14 -11.21 -10.70 -17.92
C GLY A 14 -11.72 -10.76 -19.36
N ALA A 15 -13.03 -10.70 -19.57
CA ALA A 15 -13.64 -10.70 -20.92
C ALA A 15 -14.44 -9.43 -21.18
N GLU A 16 -14.47 -9.02 -22.43
CA GLU A 16 -15.33 -7.94 -22.90
C GLU A 16 -16.65 -8.50 -23.43
N TYR A 17 -17.74 -7.84 -23.09
CA TYR A 17 -19.10 -8.20 -23.47
C TYR A 17 -19.81 -7.02 -24.10
N GLU A 18 -20.63 -7.29 -25.09
CA GLU A 18 -21.54 -6.34 -25.71
C GLU A 18 -22.98 -6.82 -25.56
N ILE A 19 -23.87 -5.94 -25.13
CA ILE A 19 -25.29 -6.22 -25.05
C ILE A 19 -26.10 -5.05 -25.60
N THR A 20 -27.17 -5.38 -26.34
CA THR A 20 -28.12 -4.37 -26.79
C THR A 20 -29.05 -4.00 -25.63
N MET A 21 -29.20 -2.70 -25.36
CA MET A 21 -30.09 -2.17 -24.34
C MET A 21 -31.42 -1.73 -24.92
N ASP A 22 -32.49 -1.89 -24.15
CA ASP A 22 -33.81 -1.33 -24.51
C ASP A 22 -33.78 0.21 -24.38
N ALA A 23 -34.53 0.89 -25.19
CA ALA A 23 -34.54 2.36 -25.32
C ALA A 23 -34.86 3.14 -24.03
N SER A 24 -35.29 2.47 -22.95
CA SER A 24 -35.57 3.05 -21.63
C SER A 24 -34.33 3.24 -20.74
N GLU A 25 -33.15 2.67 -21.10
CA GLU A 25 -31.93 2.64 -20.27
C GLU A 25 -30.84 3.60 -20.77
N LYS A 26 -31.24 4.74 -21.35
CA LYS A 26 -30.33 5.68 -22.05
C LYS A 26 -29.35 6.46 -21.13
N ASP A 27 -29.47 6.37 -19.82
CA ASP A 27 -28.66 7.14 -18.89
C ASP A 27 -27.45 6.38 -18.30
N VAL A 28 -27.05 5.26 -18.92
CA VAL A 28 -25.86 4.52 -18.48
C VAL A 28 -24.61 5.24 -18.99
N THR A 29 -23.87 5.82 -18.06
CA THR A 29 -22.57 6.48 -18.32
C THR A 29 -21.42 5.55 -17.96
N GLU A 30 -20.24 5.81 -18.48
CA GLU A 30 -19.01 5.08 -18.13
C GLU A 30 -18.79 5.03 -16.61
N GLY A 31 -18.24 3.92 -16.12
CA GLY A 31 -17.93 3.73 -14.70
C GLY A 31 -18.01 2.27 -14.25
N VAL A 32 -17.92 2.07 -12.95
CA VAL A 32 -18.12 0.76 -12.31
C VAL A 32 -19.59 0.60 -11.95
N ALA A 33 -20.18 -0.55 -12.25
CA ALA A 33 -21.58 -0.81 -11.99
C ALA A 33 -21.86 -2.29 -11.72
N ASP A 34 -22.90 -2.56 -10.93
CA ASP A 34 -23.50 -3.89 -10.88
C ASP A 34 -24.49 -4.05 -12.03
N LEU A 35 -24.33 -5.09 -12.81
CA LEU A 35 -25.22 -5.46 -13.90
C LEU A 35 -26.06 -6.68 -13.47
N VAL A 36 -27.38 -6.51 -13.42
CA VAL A 36 -28.29 -7.60 -13.03
C VAL A 36 -29.02 -8.12 -14.25
N PHE A 37 -28.88 -9.41 -14.53
CA PHE A 37 -29.52 -10.10 -15.64
C PHE A 37 -30.65 -11.00 -15.17
N SER A 38 -31.74 -11.06 -15.93
CA SER A 38 -32.81 -12.04 -15.77
C SER A 38 -33.19 -12.59 -17.15
N ASN A 39 -33.25 -13.92 -17.27
CA ASN A 39 -33.54 -14.61 -18.54
C ASN A 39 -32.67 -14.13 -19.72
N GLY A 40 -31.38 -13.87 -19.46
CA GLY A 40 -30.42 -13.40 -20.46
C GLY A 40 -30.56 -11.94 -20.90
N LYS A 41 -31.44 -11.18 -20.26
CA LYS A 41 -31.62 -9.74 -20.52
C LYS A 41 -31.13 -8.93 -19.33
N LEU A 42 -30.45 -7.80 -19.62
CA LEU A 42 -30.11 -6.80 -18.62
C LEU A 42 -31.41 -6.22 -18.02
N GLN A 43 -31.50 -6.19 -16.70
CA GLN A 43 -32.67 -5.66 -15.97
C GLN A 43 -32.32 -4.41 -15.19
N ILE A 44 -31.14 -4.36 -14.59
CA ILE A 44 -30.74 -3.28 -13.70
C ILE A 44 -29.25 -2.98 -13.95
N VAL A 45 -28.94 -1.69 -14.02
CA VAL A 45 -27.60 -1.13 -13.93
C VAL A 45 -27.54 -0.27 -12.68
N ARG A 46 -26.67 -0.62 -11.74
CA ARG A 46 -26.44 0.17 -10.52
C ARG A 46 -25.04 0.72 -10.54
N LYS A 47 -24.90 1.94 -11.00
CA LYS A 47 -23.59 2.62 -11.01
C LYS A 47 -23.14 2.87 -9.57
N LYS A 48 -21.85 2.63 -9.31
CA LYS A 48 -21.18 3.00 -8.07
C LYS A 48 -20.61 4.40 -8.26
N GLU A 49 -21.09 5.36 -7.51
CA GLU A 49 -20.74 6.78 -7.71
C GLU A 49 -19.66 7.27 -6.77
N GLN A 50 -19.47 6.59 -5.61
CA GLN A 50 -18.49 7.00 -4.63
C GLN A 50 -17.11 6.49 -5.04
N GLU A 51 -16.17 7.42 -5.22
CA GLU A 51 -14.76 7.13 -5.51
C GLU A 51 -13.89 7.89 -4.51
N ILE A 52 -12.88 7.22 -3.95
CA ILE A 52 -11.86 7.81 -3.09
C ILE A 52 -10.48 7.54 -3.68
N GLY A 53 -9.54 8.47 -3.50
CA GLY A 53 -8.16 8.35 -3.99
C GLY A 53 -7.17 8.16 -2.85
N GLY A 54 -6.09 7.42 -3.07
CA GLY A 54 -5.03 7.26 -2.10
C GLY A 54 -4.08 6.13 -2.45
N LYS A 55 -3.00 6.02 -1.67
CA LYS A 55 -2.05 4.90 -1.82
C LYS A 55 -2.58 3.66 -1.12
N LEU A 56 -2.36 2.51 -1.74
CA LEU A 56 -2.57 1.21 -1.10
C LEU A 56 -1.47 0.98 -0.08
N LEU A 57 -1.82 0.82 1.19
CA LEU A 57 -0.85 0.61 2.27
C LEU A 57 -0.70 -0.85 2.68
N SER A 58 -1.80 -1.60 2.69
CA SER A 58 -1.83 -3.05 2.92
C SER A 58 -3.11 -3.67 2.36
N TYR A 59 -3.12 -4.98 2.13
CA TYR A 59 -4.34 -5.72 1.83
C TYR A 59 -4.20 -7.19 2.23
N ASP A 60 -5.30 -7.79 2.61
CA ASP A 60 -5.46 -9.20 2.91
C ASP A 60 -6.72 -9.78 2.22
N GLU A 61 -7.24 -10.90 2.68
CA GLU A 61 -8.41 -11.58 2.10
C GLU A 61 -9.73 -10.81 2.30
N ASN A 62 -9.81 -9.91 3.30
CA ASN A 62 -11.04 -9.26 3.73
C ASN A 62 -10.96 -7.74 3.78
N THR A 63 -9.75 -7.18 3.87
CA THR A 63 -9.54 -5.76 4.10
C THR A 63 -8.47 -5.17 3.19
N ILE A 64 -8.63 -3.90 2.91
CA ILE A 64 -7.67 -3.07 2.18
C ILE A 64 -7.44 -1.79 2.98
N GLU A 65 -6.19 -1.41 3.19
CA GLU A 65 -5.83 -0.18 3.88
C GLU A 65 -5.45 0.90 2.86
N ILE A 66 -6.14 2.02 2.92
CA ILE A 66 -5.97 3.15 2.01
C ILE A 66 -5.45 4.34 2.79
N GLU A 67 -4.41 4.99 2.27
CA GLU A 67 -3.84 6.19 2.89
C GLU A 67 -4.91 7.28 3.05
N GLY A 68 -5.07 7.78 4.28
CA GLY A 68 -6.06 8.80 4.64
C GLY A 68 -7.46 8.27 4.96
N TYR A 69 -7.76 7.00 4.67
CA TYR A 69 -9.08 6.40 4.92
C TYR A 69 -9.04 5.21 5.88
N GLY A 70 -7.85 4.65 6.16
CA GLY A 70 -7.71 3.48 7.02
C GLY A 70 -8.14 2.18 6.33
N ARG A 71 -8.57 1.20 7.13
CA ARG A 71 -8.99 -0.13 6.65
C ARG A 71 -10.45 -0.14 6.25
N ILE A 72 -10.72 -0.58 5.03
CA ILE A 72 -12.05 -0.76 4.45
C ILE A 72 -12.20 -2.23 4.06
N SER A 73 -13.36 -2.80 4.32
CA SER A 73 -13.68 -4.19 3.94
C SER A 73 -13.84 -4.35 2.44
N HIS A 74 -13.69 -5.57 1.96
CA HIS A 74 -14.09 -5.99 0.62
C HIS A 74 -14.55 -7.45 0.63
N THR A 75 -15.34 -7.82 -0.36
CA THR A 75 -15.84 -9.19 -0.51
C THR A 75 -15.22 -9.84 -1.74
N GLY A 76 -14.57 -10.99 -1.54
CA GLY A 76 -13.98 -11.77 -2.63
C GLY A 76 -12.84 -11.04 -3.35
N LYS A 77 -12.65 -11.38 -4.62
CA LYS A 77 -11.59 -10.78 -5.45
C LYS A 77 -12.02 -9.38 -5.91
N ILE A 78 -11.22 -8.37 -5.56
CA ILE A 78 -11.44 -6.98 -6.00
C ILE A 78 -11.10 -6.88 -7.51
N PRO A 79 -12.04 -6.45 -8.37
CA PRO A 79 -11.75 -6.11 -9.76
C PRO A 79 -10.79 -4.92 -9.84
N VAL A 80 -9.78 -5.01 -10.69
CA VAL A 80 -8.82 -3.92 -10.94
C VAL A 80 -8.88 -3.57 -12.41
N TYR A 81 -9.01 -2.30 -12.75
CA TYR A 81 -9.05 -1.83 -14.12
C TYR A 81 -7.94 -0.81 -14.37
N GLU A 82 -7.22 -0.96 -15.47
CA GLU A 82 -6.27 0.03 -15.96
C GLU A 82 -6.98 0.94 -16.97
N LEU A 83 -6.94 2.26 -16.68
CA LEU A 83 -7.55 3.34 -17.45
C LEU A 83 -6.46 4.36 -17.81
N LEU A 84 -5.39 3.90 -18.44
CA LEU A 84 -4.25 4.77 -18.82
C LEU A 84 -4.63 5.66 -19.99
N GLU A 85 -4.13 6.89 -20.01
CA GLU A 85 -4.46 7.87 -21.03
C GLU A 85 -4.00 7.38 -22.43
N GLY A 86 -4.95 7.35 -23.38
CA GLY A 86 -4.70 6.91 -24.76
C GLY A 86 -4.69 5.40 -24.96
N GLU A 87 -4.98 4.61 -23.94
CA GLU A 87 -5.07 3.16 -24.00
C GLU A 87 -6.51 2.66 -23.80
N ASP A 88 -6.80 1.47 -24.32
CA ASP A 88 -8.06 0.80 -24.04
C ASP A 88 -8.15 0.38 -22.56
N VAL A 89 -9.35 0.45 -21.98
CA VAL A 89 -9.60 -0.04 -20.61
C VAL A 89 -9.39 -1.55 -20.56
N THR A 90 -8.51 -2.00 -19.66
CA THR A 90 -8.22 -3.42 -19.46
C THR A 90 -8.44 -3.86 -18.03
N GLU A 91 -8.84 -5.12 -17.83
CA GLU A 91 -8.89 -5.72 -16.50
C GLU A 91 -7.50 -6.21 -16.10
N SER A 92 -7.14 -6.00 -14.84
CA SER A 92 -5.82 -6.28 -14.28
C SER A 92 -5.96 -6.98 -12.93
N SER A 93 -4.93 -6.92 -12.10
CA SER A 93 -4.95 -7.49 -10.75
C SER A 93 -4.35 -6.54 -9.72
N ILE A 94 -4.70 -6.75 -8.44
CA ILE A 94 -4.19 -5.94 -7.33
C ILE A 94 -2.66 -5.97 -7.22
N SER A 95 -1.99 -6.99 -7.75
CA SER A 95 -0.52 -7.06 -7.82
C SER A 95 0.12 -5.99 -8.71
N LYS A 96 -0.67 -5.30 -9.53
CA LYS A 96 -0.21 -4.14 -10.31
C LYS A 96 -0.21 -2.85 -9.49
N VAL A 97 -0.90 -2.83 -8.35
CA VAL A 97 -0.92 -1.69 -7.44
C VAL A 97 0.25 -1.79 -6.49
N VAL A 98 1.25 -0.98 -6.70
CA VAL A 98 2.49 -1.01 -5.89
C VAL A 98 2.25 -0.32 -4.55
N LEU A 99 2.36 -1.07 -3.46
CA LEU A 99 2.12 -0.60 -2.09
C LEU A 99 2.92 0.67 -1.76
N GLY A 100 2.24 1.69 -1.25
CA GLY A 100 2.84 2.94 -0.79
C GLY A 100 3.49 3.82 -1.87
N ASN A 101 3.51 3.38 -3.14
CA ASN A 101 4.17 4.10 -4.24
C ASN A 101 3.21 4.62 -5.32
N MET A 102 1.97 4.15 -5.32
CA MET A 102 1.04 4.41 -6.39
C MET A 102 -0.28 4.93 -5.85
N GLU A 103 -0.69 6.10 -6.29
CA GLU A 103 -2.04 6.58 -6.07
C GLU A 103 -3.00 5.94 -7.06
N VAL A 104 -4.07 5.37 -6.53
CA VAL A 104 -5.14 4.76 -7.31
C VAL A 104 -6.49 5.23 -6.79
N SER A 105 -7.53 5.04 -7.58
CA SER A 105 -8.89 5.30 -7.15
C SER A 105 -9.57 4.00 -6.72
N TYR A 106 -10.35 4.08 -5.65
CA TYR A 106 -11.14 2.98 -5.11
C TYR A 106 -12.61 3.34 -5.24
N VAL A 107 -13.36 2.47 -5.88
CA VAL A 107 -14.81 2.60 -6.00
C VAL A 107 -15.46 1.94 -4.80
N ILE A 108 -16.27 2.71 -4.07
CA ILE A 108 -16.93 2.27 -2.83
C ILE A 108 -18.41 2.00 -3.11
N GLY A 109 -18.92 0.90 -2.57
CA GLY A 109 -20.34 0.56 -2.60
C GLY A 109 -20.71 -0.23 -1.36
N GLU A 110 -21.78 0.19 -0.67
CA GLU A 110 -22.24 -0.45 0.58
C GLU A 110 -21.15 -0.52 1.66
N GLU A 111 -20.32 0.56 1.75
CA GLU A 111 -19.17 0.68 2.68
C GLU A 111 -18.00 -0.27 2.40
N GLU A 112 -17.99 -0.96 1.26
CA GLU A 112 -16.93 -1.86 0.84
C GLU A 112 -16.20 -1.35 -0.40
N VAL A 113 -14.94 -1.77 -0.59
CA VAL A 113 -14.20 -1.55 -1.84
C VAL A 113 -14.73 -2.51 -2.91
N CYS A 114 -15.36 -1.97 -3.94
CA CYS A 114 -15.94 -2.73 -5.05
C CYS A 114 -15.02 -2.89 -6.26
N ALA A 115 -14.11 -1.92 -6.50
CA ALA A 115 -13.14 -1.96 -7.59
C ALA A 115 -11.98 -1.02 -7.31
N ILE A 116 -10.85 -1.26 -7.99
CA ILE A 116 -9.68 -0.38 -8.04
C ILE A 116 -9.47 0.09 -9.48
N LEU A 117 -9.24 1.41 -9.66
CA LEU A 117 -9.01 2.03 -10.94
C LEU A 117 -7.59 2.61 -10.98
N ILE A 118 -6.76 2.09 -11.87
CA ILE A 118 -5.40 2.55 -12.13
C ILE A 118 -5.44 3.54 -13.29
N ARG A 119 -5.15 4.82 -13.01
CA ARG A 119 -5.16 5.90 -14.02
C ARG A 119 -3.76 6.40 -14.37
N THR A 120 -2.78 6.07 -13.56
CA THR A 120 -1.37 6.46 -13.79
C THR A 120 -0.46 5.25 -13.57
N PRO A 121 0.63 5.12 -14.33
CA PRO A 121 1.60 4.07 -14.08
C PRO A 121 2.30 4.26 -12.72
N ALA A 122 2.75 3.15 -12.13
CA ALA A 122 3.49 3.19 -10.88
C ALA A 122 4.84 3.88 -11.04
N VAL A 123 5.18 4.80 -10.11
CA VAL A 123 6.52 5.34 -9.95
C VAL A 123 7.07 4.81 -8.63
N ILE A 124 8.13 4.00 -8.70
CA ILE A 124 8.71 3.36 -7.52
C ILE A 124 9.73 4.32 -6.90
N GLU A 125 9.35 4.95 -5.80
CA GLU A 125 10.20 5.84 -5.02
C GLU A 125 10.75 5.16 -3.78
N ASN A 126 9.91 4.40 -3.06
CA ASN A 126 10.22 3.80 -1.78
C ASN A 126 10.09 2.27 -1.83
N ILE A 127 10.89 1.62 -1.00
CA ILE A 127 10.70 0.23 -0.61
C ILE A 127 10.23 0.16 0.84
N ARG A 128 9.37 -0.80 1.14
CA ARG A 128 8.74 -1.01 2.44
C ARG A 128 9.29 -2.30 3.04
N VAL A 129 10.07 -2.17 4.12
CA VAL A 129 10.81 -3.27 4.76
C VAL A 129 10.14 -3.63 6.08
N LEU A 130 9.68 -4.88 6.21
CA LEU A 130 9.17 -5.40 7.48
C LEU A 130 10.35 -5.66 8.43
N LEU A 131 10.39 -4.95 9.55
CA LEU A 131 11.44 -5.10 10.55
C LEU A 131 11.09 -6.24 11.51
N LEU A 132 11.72 -7.39 11.32
CA LEU A 132 11.50 -8.56 12.15
C LEU A 132 11.87 -8.30 13.62
N ALA A 133 11.20 -8.98 14.55
CA ALA A 133 11.55 -9.00 15.96
C ALA A 133 12.86 -9.79 16.19
N ASP A 134 13.43 -9.70 17.39
CA ASP A 134 14.72 -10.32 17.72
C ASP A 134 14.69 -11.86 17.63
N ASP A 135 13.52 -12.45 17.78
CA ASP A 135 13.28 -13.89 17.59
C ASP A 135 13.05 -14.30 16.12
N GLY A 136 13.13 -13.34 15.19
CA GLY A 136 12.82 -13.51 13.78
C GLY A 136 11.33 -13.49 13.45
N GLY A 137 10.46 -13.25 14.44
CA GLY A 137 9.02 -13.12 14.26
C GLY A 137 8.62 -11.81 13.57
N LYS A 138 7.42 -11.78 13.04
CA LYS A 138 6.85 -10.58 12.40
C LYS A 138 6.24 -9.62 13.40
N PHE A 139 5.84 -10.11 14.58
CA PHE A 139 5.11 -9.37 15.59
C PHE A 139 5.96 -9.06 16.81
N ARG A 140 5.75 -7.89 17.39
CA ARG A 140 6.34 -7.42 18.64
C ARG A 140 5.23 -7.22 19.66
N SER A 141 5.49 -7.53 20.93
CA SER A 141 4.54 -7.28 22.02
C SER A 141 4.40 -5.80 22.34
N ALA A 142 5.45 -5.00 22.10
CA ALA A 142 5.47 -3.56 22.28
C ALA A 142 6.43 -2.91 21.27
N VAL A 143 6.24 -1.63 20.98
CA VAL A 143 7.10 -0.85 20.08
C VAL A 143 7.44 0.48 20.73
N TYR A 144 8.73 0.71 20.98
CA TYR A 144 9.26 1.97 21.48
C TYR A 144 10.16 2.59 20.42
N LEU A 145 9.95 3.88 20.15
CA LEU A 145 10.66 4.61 19.11
C LEU A 145 11.33 5.87 19.67
N LYS A 146 12.45 6.27 19.03
CA LYS A 146 13.08 7.58 19.15
C LYS A 146 13.50 8.08 17.79
N ALA A 147 13.46 9.41 17.59
CA ALA A 147 14.10 10.04 16.45
C ALA A 147 15.29 10.87 16.92
N ASP A 148 16.37 10.95 16.13
CA ASP A 148 17.55 11.78 16.42
C ASP A 148 17.36 13.25 16.06
N VAL A 149 16.33 13.55 15.29
CA VAL A 149 15.88 14.90 14.92
C VAL A 149 14.39 15.04 15.24
N ASP A 150 13.89 16.26 15.22
CA ASP A 150 12.44 16.50 15.30
C ASP A 150 11.73 15.72 14.19
N ALA A 151 10.52 15.26 14.47
CA ALA A 151 9.75 14.41 13.57
C ALA A 151 8.27 14.79 13.61
N SER A 152 7.51 14.31 12.65
CA SER A 152 6.05 14.35 12.65
C SER A 152 5.49 12.94 12.84
N ILE A 153 4.43 12.82 13.62
CA ILE A 153 3.65 11.60 13.80
C ILE A 153 2.32 11.78 13.08
N LYS A 154 1.92 10.79 12.30
CA LYS A 154 0.60 10.69 11.70
C LYS A 154 -0.10 9.43 12.20
N PHE A 155 -1.34 9.56 12.67
CA PHE A 155 -2.20 8.46 13.07
C PHE A 155 -3.65 8.77 12.66
N GLY A 156 -4.14 8.08 11.65
CA GLY A 156 -5.35 8.46 10.96
C GLY A 156 -5.24 9.86 10.36
N GLU A 157 -6.17 10.75 10.72
CA GLU A 157 -6.15 12.16 10.30
C GLU A 157 -5.33 13.07 11.24
N THR A 158 -4.88 12.55 12.40
CA THR A 158 -4.15 13.32 13.39
C THR A 158 -2.68 13.43 13.00
N VAL A 159 -2.16 14.65 12.97
CA VAL A 159 -0.74 14.95 12.79
C VAL A 159 -0.24 15.68 14.04
N SER A 160 0.89 15.25 14.59
CA SER A 160 1.49 15.83 15.79
C SER A 160 3.00 15.98 15.62
N ASP A 161 3.53 17.06 16.18
CA ASP A 161 4.98 17.26 16.26
C ASP A 161 5.59 16.37 17.34
N TYR A 162 6.81 15.93 17.09
CA TYR A 162 7.56 15.06 17.97
C TYR A 162 9.00 15.58 18.13
N ALA A 163 9.40 15.84 19.38
CA ALA A 163 10.72 16.38 19.67
C ALA A 163 11.80 15.29 19.65
N ALA A 164 12.95 15.62 19.06
CA ALA A 164 14.13 14.76 19.01
C ALA A 164 14.50 14.16 20.36
N GLY A 165 14.90 12.88 20.37
CA GLY A 165 15.39 12.16 21.55
C GLY A 165 14.33 11.74 22.57
N THR A 166 13.07 12.12 22.41
CA THR A 166 11.98 11.69 23.31
C THR A 166 11.70 10.19 23.10
N LEU A 167 11.45 9.44 24.16
CA LEU A 167 10.98 8.04 24.04
C LEU A 167 9.48 8.01 23.80
N LEU A 168 9.09 7.32 22.76
CA LEU A 168 7.70 7.15 22.35
C LEU A 168 7.27 5.70 22.57
N ASP A 169 6.28 5.48 23.43
CA ASP A 169 5.54 4.23 23.50
C ASP A 169 4.39 4.27 22.49
N VAL A 170 4.57 3.54 21.39
CA VAL A 170 3.61 3.54 20.28
C VAL A 170 2.28 2.86 20.66
N SER A 171 2.28 1.95 21.64
CA SER A 171 1.08 1.23 22.07
C SER A 171 -0.01 2.18 22.59
N THR A 172 0.38 3.33 23.13
CA THR A 172 -0.54 4.34 23.68
C THR A 172 -1.43 5.01 22.61
N TRP A 173 -1.08 4.91 21.34
CA TRP A 173 -1.85 5.45 20.24
C TRP A 173 -3.01 4.54 19.81
N PHE A 174 -2.91 3.23 20.05
CA PHE A 174 -3.88 2.21 19.61
C PHE A 174 -5.00 1.95 20.63
N THR A 175 -5.43 2.94 21.40
CA THR A 175 -6.46 2.75 22.45
C THR A 175 -7.87 2.67 21.88
N GLU A 176 -8.19 3.47 20.86
CA GLU A 176 -9.54 3.61 20.31
C GLU A 176 -9.63 3.32 18.80
N ARG A 177 -8.51 3.28 18.09
CA ARG A 177 -8.44 3.14 16.63
C ARG A 177 -7.38 2.14 16.21
N ASP A 178 -7.56 1.54 15.03
CA ASP A 178 -6.63 0.63 14.37
C ASP A 178 -6.02 1.22 13.08
N ASP A 179 -5.82 2.54 13.09
CA ASP A 179 -5.12 3.21 11.97
C ASP A 179 -3.63 2.85 11.97
N THR A 180 -2.96 3.01 10.84
CA THR A 180 -1.50 2.91 10.80
C THR A 180 -0.89 4.10 11.51
N PHE A 181 -0.04 3.83 12.52
CA PHE A 181 0.85 4.81 13.11
C PHE A 181 2.05 5.03 12.19
N SER A 182 2.43 6.27 11.92
CA SER A 182 3.60 6.62 11.12
C SER A 182 4.38 7.75 11.78
N ILE A 183 5.72 7.61 11.83
CA ILE A 183 6.63 8.67 12.24
C ILE A 183 7.61 8.98 11.12
N GLN A 184 7.76 10.28 10.78
CA GLN A 184 8.60 10.78 9.72
C GLN A 184 9.59 11.81 10.28
N PRO A 185 10.93 11.63 10.14
CA PRO A 185 11.92 12.65 10.51
C PRO A 185 11.70 13.94 9.72
N ALA A 186 11.95 15.09 10.34
CA ALA A 186 11.82 16.40 9.71
C ALA A 186 12.91 16.67 8.64
N THR A 187 13.97 15.86 8.61
CA THR A 187 15.08 15.97 7.65
C THR A 187 15.38 14.62 7.00
N GLU A 188 15.84 14.63 5.75
CA GLU A 188 16.21 13.42 5.01
C GLU A 188 17.27 12.55 5.70
N ASN A 189 18.21 13.18 6.43
CA ASN A 189 19.27 12.47 7.13
C ASN A 189 18.88 12.02 8.53
N GLY A 190 17.70 12.42 9.01
CA GLY A 190 17.17 12.00 10.30
C GLY A 190 16.91 10.51 10.34
N LYS A 191 17.06 9.92 11.52
CA LYS A 191 16.86 8.49 11.74
C LYS A 191 15.88 8.22 12.87
N ILE A 192 15.15 7.13 12.71
CA ILE A 192 14.26 6.58 13.72
C ILE A 192 14.88 5.29 14.26
N PHE A 193 14.92 5.18 15.57
CA PHE A 193 15.49 4.04 16.28
C PHE A 193 14.41 3.24 16.98
N LEU A 194 14.49 1.92 16.88
CA LEU A 194 13.80 1.02 17.78
C LEU A 194 14.52 1.04 19.12
N CYS A 195 13.74 1.07 20.21
CA CYS A 195 14.25 1.14 21.57
C CYS A 195 13.63 0.03 22.44
N ASP A 196 14.27 -0.23 23.58
CA ASP A 196 13.67 -0.96 24.70
C ASP A 196 12.73 -0.04 25.51
N GLU A 197 12.05 -0.58 26.52
CA GLU A 197 11.10 0.14 27.38
C GLU A 197 11.75 1.25 28.22
N VAL A 198 13.06 1.18 28.47
CA VAL A 198 13.81 2.19 29.22
C VAL A 198 14.51 3.20 28.30
N GLY A 199 14.39 3.01 26.98
CA GLY A 199 14.84 3.94 25.97
C GLY A 199 16.25 3.72 25.44
N ASN A 200 16.88 2.57 25.68
CA ASN A 200 18.11 2.21 24.99
C ASN A 200 17.79 1.84 23.53
N THR A 201 18.63 2.28 22.60
CA THR A 201 18.46 1.92 21.19
C THR A 201 18.87 0.46 20.95
N ILE A 202 17.98 -0.29 20.29
CA ILE A 202 18.19 -1.70 19.90
C ILE A 202 18.38 -1.86 18.37
N SER A 203 18.50 -0.75 17.65
CA SER A 203 18.73 -0.73 16.19
C SER A 203 19.80 0.31 15.83
N ASN A 204 20.34 0.20 14.61
CA ASN A 204 21.32 1.18 14.06
C ASN A 204 20.63 2.45 13.51
N GLY A 205 19.32 2.57 13.64
CA GLY A 205 18.53 3.67 13.11
C GLY A 205 18.16 3.50 11.64
N TYR A 206 16.91 3.85 11.33
CA TYR A 206 16.28 3.70 10.03
C TYR A 206 16.06 5.08 9.40
N SER A 207 16.50 5.26 8.16
CA SER A 207 16.16 6.42 7.33
C SER A 207 14.75 6.29 6.77
N GLY A 208 14.15 7.40 6.35
CA GLY A 208 12.76 7.42 5.87
C GLY A 208 11.77 7.39 7.02
N SER A 209 10.55 6.89 6.79
CA SER A 209 9.53 6.77 7.83
C SER A 209 9.49 5.36 8.44
N VAL A 210 8.95 5.29 9.65
CA VAL A 210 8.62 4.03 10.32
C VAL A 210 7.12 4.00 10.56
N GLU A 211 6.50 2.92 10.13
CA GLU A 211 5.08 2.66 10.32
C GLU A 211 4.88 1.49 11.28
N VAL A 212 3.85 1.59 12.13
CA VAL A 212 3.46 0.54 13.06
C VAL A 212 1.99 0.22 12.87
N ARG A 213 1.68 -1.06 12.78
CA ARG A 213 0.31 -1.58 12.70
C ARG A 213 0.04 -2.54 13.82
N ARG A 214 -1.18 -2.51 14.36
CA ARG A 214 -1.65 -3.45 15.37
C ARG A 214 -2.37 -4.62 14.69
N TYR A 215 -2.12 -5.82 15.20
CA TYR A 215 -2.80 -7.08 14.87
C TYR A 215 -3.17 -7.80 16.17
N GLU A 216 -3.92 -8.88 16.09
CA GLU A 216 -4.26 -9.71 17.26
C GLU A 216 -3.00 -10.28 17.93
N GLU A 217 -1.99 -10.64 17.14
CA GLU A 217 -0.73 -11.23 17.60
C GLU A 217 0.27 -10.18 18.15
N GLY A 218 0.03 -8.90 17.92
CA GLY A 218 0.92 -7.81 18.35
C GLY A 218 1.10 -6.74 17.29
N TYR A 219 2.29 -6.12 17.28
CA TYR A 219 2.61 -4.99 16.42
C TYR A 219 3.60 -5.39 15.33
N THR A 220 3.35 -5.01 14.09
CA THR A 220 4.35 -5.03 13.04
C THR A 220 4.99 -3.66 12.88
N VAL A 221 6.25 -3.65 12.46
CA VAL A 221 7.00 -2.43 12.19
C VAL A 221 7.50 -2.47 10.76
N VAL A 222 7.17 -1.46 9.96
CA VAL A 222 7.58 -1.33 8.57
C VAL A 222 8.39 -0.04 8.40
N ASN A 223 9.59 -0.15 7.83
CA ASN A 223 10.37 1.00 7.42
C ASN A 223 10.07 1.31 5.94
N SER A 224 9.52 2.47 5.65
CA SER A 224 9.38 2.99 4.29
C SER A 224 10.53 3.93 4.00
N VAL A 225 11.40 3.53 3.07
CA VAL A 225 12.67 4.20 2.80
C VAL A 225 12.87 4.38 1.30
N PRO A 226 13.48 5.50 0.83
CA PRO A 226 13.83 5.65 -0.58
C PRO A 226 14.64 4.45 -1.08
N PHE A 227 14.29 3.95 -2.26
CA PHE A 227 14.82 2.68 -2.79
C PHE A 227 16.37 2.67 -2.87
N GLU A 228 16.97 3.78 -3.30
CA GLU A 228 18.43 3.88 -3.37
C GLU A 228 19.07 3.99 -1.97
N THR A 229 18.40 4.61 -1.01
CA THR A 229 18.86 4.67 0.40
C THR A 229 18.85 3.27 1.03
N TYR A 230 17.83 2.46 0.75
CA TYR A 230 17.77 1.05 1.16
C TYR A 230 19.01 0.29 0.67
N LEU A 231 19.39 0.45 -0.60
CA LEU A 231 20.58 -0.23 -1.17
C LEU A 231 21.87 0.16 -0.48
N THR A 232 22.01 1.41 0.01
CA THR A 232 23.22 1.84 0.75
C THR A 232 23.37 1.10 2.08
N ALA A 233 22.29 0.60 2.67
CA ALA A 233 22.30 -0.21 3.88
C ALA A 233 22.50 -1.72 3.57
N VAL A 234 21.83 -2.23 2.53
CA VAL A 234 21.84 -3.66 2.20
C VAL A 234 23.17 -4.10 1.59
N VAL A 235 23.75 -3.34 0.68
CA VAL A 235 25.00 -3.74 0.02
C VAL A 235 26.13 -4.00 1.02
N PRO A 236 26.40 -3.13 2.02
CA PRO A 236 27.43 -3.40 3.03
C PRO A 236 27.11 -4.57 3.97
N SER A 237 25.82 -4.90 4.19
CA SER A 237 25.42 -6.04 5.03
C SER A 237 25.63 -7.38 4.33
N GLU A 238 25.53 -7.40 3.00
CA GLU A 238 25.72 -8.60 2.18
C GLU A 238 27.18 -8.81 1.76
N MET A 239 27.91 -7.72 1.53
CA MET A 239 29.29 -7.75 1.05
C MET A 239 30.15 -6.70 1.77
N PRO A 240 31.25 -7.10 2.45
CA PRO A 240 32.13 -6.16 3.14
C PRO A 240 32.63 -5.04 2.24
N SER A 241 32.69 -3.82 2.76
CA SER A 241 33.15 -2.62 2.01
C SER A 241 34.60 -2.66 1.55
N THR A 242 35.38 -3.65 2.02
CA THR A 242 36.75 -3.90 1.62
C THR A 242 36.89 -4.65 0.29
N TYR A 243 35.77 -5.15 -0.26
CA TYR A 243 35.82 -5.81 -1.57
C TYR A 243 36.08 -4.81 -2.70
N GLU A 244 36.52 -5.34 -3.84
CA GLU A 244 36.74 -4.54 -5.04
C GLU A 244 35.47 -3.77 -5.47
N LYS A 245 35.65 -2.51 -5.89
CA LYS A 245 34.55 -1.62 -6.28
C LYS A 245 33.58 -2.22 -7.30
N GLU A 246 34.12 -2.98 -8.27
CA GLU A 246 33.30 -3.63 -9.31
C GLU A 246 32.45 -4.78 -8.72
N ALA A 247 32.95 -5.48 -7.70
CA ALA A 247 32.18 -6.48 -6.97
C ALA A 247 31.01 -5.84 -6.18
N LEU A 248 31.27 -4.71 -5.50
CA LEU A 248 30.23 -3.96 -4.79
C LEU A 248 29.15 -3.42 -5.75
N LYS A 249 29.54 -2.96 -6.95
CA LYS A 249 28.57 -2.54 -7.98
C LYS A 249 27.71 -3.72 -8.47
N ALA A 250 28.32 -4.88 -8.70
CA ALA A 250 27.60 -6.09 -9.08
C ALA A 250 26.60 -6.50 -7.99
N GLN A 251 27.03 -6.47 -6.71
CA GLN A 251 26.13 -6.73 -5.58
C GLN A 251 24.97 -5.73 -5.52
N ALA A 252 25.22 -4.44 -5.75
CA ALA A 252 24.15 -3.44 -5.79
C ALA A 252 23.12 -3.72 -6.89
N VAL A 253 23.55 -4.19 -8.06
CA VAL A 253 22.64 -4.59 -9.15
C VAL A 253 21.80 -5.81 -8.74
N CYS A 254 22.43 -6.81 -8.12
CA CYS A 254 21.73 -8.00 -7.64
C CYS A 254 20.70 -7.65 -6.55
N ALA A 255 21.10 -6.85 -5.56
CA ALA A 255 20.22 -6.39 -4.47
C ALA A 255 19.03 -5.59 -5.01
N ARG A 256 19.28 -4.67 -5.96
CA ARG A 256 18.21 -3.88 -6.61
C ARG A 256 17.23 -4.78 -7.35
N SER A 257 17.73 -5.73 -8.15
CA SER A 257 16.88 -6.63 -8.91
C SER A 257 16.04 -7.53 -8.00
N TYR A 258 16.64 -8.04 -6.93
CA TYR A 258 15.95 -8.85 -5.93
C TYR A 258 14.83 -8.05 -5.24
N ALA A 259 15.16 -6.87 -4.73
CA ALA A 259 14.20 -5.99 -4.06
C ALA A 259 13.03 -5.59 -4.99
N TYR A 260 13.32 -5.31 -6.26
CA TYR A 260 12.30 -5.01 -7.26
C TYR A 260 11.34 -6.20 -7.49
N ILE A 261 11.88 -7.42 -7.57
CA ILE A 261 11.06 -8.64 -7.71
C ILE A 261 10.16 -8.82 -6.48
N GLN A 262 10.68 -8.64 -5.27
CA GLN A 262 9.89 -8.74 -4.04
C GLN A 262 8.78 -7.70 -3.98
N LEU A 263 9.09 -6.46 -4.38
CA LEU A 263 8.11 -5.37 -4.47
C LEU A 263 6.94 -5.72 -5.40
N MET A 264 7.24 -6.33 -6.55
CA MET A 264 6.21 -6.73 -7.52
C MET A 264 5.43 -7.99 -7.11
N ARG A 265 6.01 -8.84 -6.27
CA ARG A 265 5.33 -10.06 -5.77
C ARG A 265 4.31 -9.77 -4.67
N ALA A 266 4.56 -8.75 -3.87
CA ALA A 266 3.72 -8.30 -2.75
C ALA A 266 3.37 -9.42 -1.74
N ASP A 267 4.27 -10.40 -1.52
CA ASP A 267 4.06 -11.54 -0.63
C ASP A 267 3.84 -11.12 0.85
N LEU A 268 4.23 -9.89 1.22
CA LEU A 268 4.04 -9.31 2.55
C LEU A 268 3.00 -8.18 2.59
N ALA A 269 2.11 -8.12 1.59
CA ALA A 269 1.11 -7.07 1.46
C ALA A 269 0.18 -6.96 2.69
N ALA A 270 -0.18 -8.08 3.31
CA ALA A 270 -0.99 -8.10 4.53
C ALA A 270 -0.33 -7.35 5.71
N PHE A 271 1.01 -7.21 5.70
CA PHE A 271 1.78 -6.45 6.69
C PHE A 271 2.16 -5.04 6.19
N GLY A 272 1.71 -4.67 4.99
CA GLY A 272 2.07 -3.40 4.36
C GLY A 272 3.54 -3.30 3.93
N ALA A 273 4.19 -4.43 3.63
CA ALA A 273 5.61 -4.49 3.29
C ALA A 273 5.85 -5.19 1.94
N HIS A 274 7.02 -4.91 1.35
CA HIS A 274 7.51 -5.56 0.13
C HIS A 274 8.50 -6.69 0.46
N ILE A 275 9.32 -6.50 1.48
CA ILE A 275 10.46 -7.35 1.84
C ILE A 275 10.66 -7.34 3.36
N ASN A 276 11.42 -8.28 3.89
CA ASN A 276 11.87 -8.34 5.28
C ASN A 276 13.38 -8.60 5.36
#